data_52a8af02c8ae5a0f95edec1dbe92a99e
#
_entry.id   52a8af02c8ae5a0f95edec1dbe92a99e
#
_cell.length_a   1.000
_cell.length_b   1.000
_cell.length_c   1.000
_cell.angle_alpha   90.00
_cell.angle_beta   90.00
_cell.angle_gamma   90.00
#
_symmetry.space_group_name_H-M   'P 1'
#
loop_
_entity.id
_entity.type
_entity.pdbx_description
1 polymer ?
#
loop_
_entity_poly.entity_id
_entity_poly.type
_entity_poly.pdbx_seq_one_letter_code
_entity_poly.pdbx_strand_id
1 'polypeptide(L)'
;MSLARQRAISLTSWALWSLRVGVESVGLVWLVVVLATIAVSKAASGVNAAAILSAGDALHAGTALWSLGFGGTVALSSENDGVLSLPLLGLTLVQAGWTWFCVRRAHPSRPAAGAAIVAAATVVAALACLTGPAGLDTWPAVVGIALLTGVIVAIQLMRAGHHWRPLTRWWDRRPHWLGPSLSLAYGATRALSLLSLLVVVAAVFNGAGRVSVLHDSLAGD
;
A
#
# COMPACT_ATOMS: atom_id res chain seq x y z
N MET A 1 -23.51 -14.32 -35.25
CA MET A 1 -23.14 -13.31 -34.24
C MET A 1 -22.20 -12.31 -34.90
N SER A 2 -22.49 -11.00 -34.84
CA SER A 2 -21.65 -10.01 -35.51
C SER A 2 -20.30 -9.85 -34.79
N LEU A 3 -19.22 -9.66 -35.57
CA LEU A 3 -17.85 -9.41 -35.05
C LEU A 3 -17.81 -8.25 -34.05
N ALA A 4 -18.71 -7.28 -34.17
CA ALA A 4 -18.85 -6.18 -33.22
C ALA A 4 -19.30 -6.66 -31.84
N ARG A 5 -20.22 -7.63 -31.77
CA ARG A 5 -20.71 -8.19 -30.50
C ARG A 5 -19.64 -9.02 -29.79
N GLN A 6 -18.84 -9.78 -30.55
CA GLN A 6 -17.69 -10.52 -29.96
C GLN A 6 -16.62 -9.58 -29.43
N ARG A 7 -16.32 -8.48 -30.12
CA ARG A 7 -15.37 -7.44 -29.65
C ARG A 7 -15.88 -6.73 -28.39
N ALA A 8 -17.17 -6.41 -28.33
CA ALA A 8 -17.76 -5.79 -27.14
C ALA A 8 -17.70 -6.70 -25.93
N ILE A 9 -18.03 -7.99 -26.06
CA ILE A 9 -17.96 -8.97 -24.96
C ILE A 9 -16.52 -9.14 -24.48
N SER A 10 -15.54 -9.17 -25.38
CA SER A 10 -14.13 -9.28 -25.00
C SER A 10 -13.61 -8.04 -24.29
N LEU A 11 -14.07 -6.85 -24.65
CA LEU A 11 -13.68 -5.59 -24.02
C LEU A 11 -14.26 -5.45 -22.61
N THR A 12 -15.54 -5.83 -22.43
CA THR A 12 -16.18 -5.76 -21.11
C THR A 12 -15.59 -6.76 -20.12
N SER A 13 -15.34 -7.99 -20.54
CA SER A 13 -14.70 -9.01 -19.67
C SER A 13 -13.30 -8.59 -19.25
N TRP A 14 -12.54 -7.99 -20.15
CA TRP A 14 -11.21 -7.51 -19.90
C TRP A 14 -11.18 -6.30 -18.94
N ALA A 15 -12.11 -5.33 -19.12
CA ALA A 15 -12.23 -4.18 -18.22
C ALA A 15 -12.62 -4.60 -16.79
N LEU A 16 -13.62 -5.47 -16.68
CA LEU A 16 -14.06 -6.01 -15.39
C LEU A 16 -12.94 -6.76 -14.66
N TRP A 17 -12.15 -7.52 -15.41
CA TRP A 17 -11.03 -8.24 -14.83
C TRP A 17 -9.91 -7.30 -14.35
N SER A 18 -9.56 -6.27 -15.13
CA SER A 18 -8.59 -5.25 -14.71
C SER A 18 -9.06 -4.47 -13.48
N LEU A 19 -10.35 -4.12 -13.44
CA LEU A 19 -10.99 -3.49 -12.28
C LEU A 19 -10.87 -4.36 -11.04
N ARG A 20 -11.20 -5.65 -11.16
CA ARG A 20 -11.07 -6.62 -10.07
C ARG A 20 -9.65 -6.66 -9.51
N VAL A 21 -8.63 -6.74 -10.38
CA VAL A 21 -7.24 -6.77 -9.95
C VAL A 21 -6.84 -5.49 -9.22
N GLY A 22 -7.28 -4.32 -9.69
CA GLY A 22 -7.06 -3.05 -9.03
C GLY A 22 -7.70 -3.01 -7.63
N VAL A 23 -8.95 -3.47 -7.51
CA VAL A 23 -9.67 -3.56 -6.24
C VAL A 23 -8.98 -4.55 -5.28
N GLU A 24 -8.65 -5.74 -5.73
CA GLU A 24 -7.98 -6.76 -4.91
C GLU A 24 -6.59 -6.28 -4.44
N SER A 25 -5.84 -5.58 -5.30
CA SER A 25 -4.48 -5.15 -4.99
C SER A 25 -4.40 -4.10 -3.88
N VAL A 26 -5.37 -3.20 -3.78
CA VAL A 26 -5.36 -2.10 -2.80
C VAL A 26 -6.39 -2.34 -1.70
N GLY A 27 -7.63 -2.67 -2.08
CA GLY A 27 -8.74 -2.78 -1.16
C GLY A 27 -8.53 -3.85 -0.09
N LEU A 28 -7.90 -4.98 -0.45
CA LEU A 28 -7.67 -6.06 0.51
C LEU A 28 -6.65 -5.66 1.59
N VAL A 29 -5.54 -5.02 1.21
CA VAL A 29 -4.53 -4.57 2.19
C VAL A 29 -5.11 -3.48 3.09
N TRP A 30 -5.81 -2.50 2.51
CA TRP A 30 -6.52 -1.48 3.29
C TRP A 30 -7.51 -2.11 4.27
N LEU A 31 -8.34 -3.05 3.82
CA LEU A 31 -9.30 -3.75 4.67
C LEU A 31 -8.63 -4.51 5.81
N VAL A 32 -7.51 -5.20 5.53
CA VAL A 32 -6.74 -5.92 6.56
C VAL A 32 -6.20 -4.95 7.61
N VAL A 33 -5.70 -3.78 7.22
CA VAL A 33 -5.22 -2.76 8.15
C VAL A 33 -6.36 -2.24 9.02
N VAL A 34 -7.53 -1.94 8.43
CA VAL A 34 -8.72 -1.50 9.18
C VAL A 34 -9.17 -2.59 10.16
N LEU A 35 -9.28 -3.84 9.72
CA LEU A 35 -9.66 -4.96 10.59
C LEU A 35 -8.64 -5.20 11.72
N ALA A 36 -7.35 -5.06 11.43
CA ALA A 36 -6.30 -5.15 12.45
C ALA A 36 -6.44 -4.02 13.49
N THR A 37 -6.74 -2.80 13.06
CA THR A 37 -7.00 -1.67 13.97
C THR A 37 -8.21 -1.93 14.86
N ILE A 38 -9.30 -2.47 14.30
CA ILE A 38 -10.49 -2.88 15.08
C ILE A 38 -10.13 -3.98 16.08
N ALA A 39 -9.36 -4.98 15.66
CA ALA A 39 -8.97 -6.08 16.53
C ALA A 39 -8.08 -5.61 17.70
N VAL A 40 -7.13 -4.73 17.43
CA VAL A 40 -6.24 -4.14 18.44
C VAL A 40 -7.04 -3.27 19.41
N SER A 41 -7.96 -2.43 18.92
CA SER A 41 -8.80 -1.59 19.79
C SER A 41 -9.67 -2.43 20.73
N LYS A 42 -10.25 -3.53 20.23
CA LYS A 42 -11.03 -4.46 21.08
C LYS A 42 -10.16 -5.22 22.08
N ALA A 43 -8.96 -5.62 21.72
CA ALA A 43 -8.04 -6.28 22.63
C ALA A 43 -7.57 -5.34 23.76
N ALA A 44 -7.33 -4.07 23.43
CA ALA A 44 -6.96 -3.04 24.41
C ALA A 44 -8.14 -2.67 25.34
N SER A 45 -9.39 -2.75 24.89
CA SER A 45 -10.59 -2.44 25.67
C SER A 45 -10.94 -3.49 26.73
N GLY A 46 -10.32 -4.69 26.69
CA GLY A 46 -10.42 -5.67 27.78
C GLY A 46 -9.85 -5.15 29.11
N VAL A 47 -9.08 -4.07 29.07
CA VAL A 47 -8.47 -3.42 30.25
C VAL A 47 -9.21 -2.14 30.67
N ASN A 48 -9.87 -1.43 29.73
CA ASN A 48 -10.64 -0.22 30.03
C ASN A 48 -11.86 -0.11 29.07
N ALA A 49 -13.06 -0.31 29.60
CA ALA A 49 -14.30 -0.24 28.85
C ALA A 49 -14.57 1.14 28.19
N ALA A 50 -13.91 2.20 28.64
CA ALA A 50 -14.01 3.56 28.08
C ALA A 50 -13.21 3.76 26.77
N ALA A 51 -12.33 2.84 26.41
CA ALA A 51 -11.45 2.95 25.24
C ALA A 51 -11.97 2.21 23.99
N ILE A 52 -13.24 1.83 23.95
CA ILE A 52 -13.83 1.18 22.77
C ILE A 52 -13.99 2.23 21.68
N LEU A 53 -13.06 2.23 20.72
CA LEU A 53 -13.23 2.99 19.49
C LEU A 53 -14.54 2.55 18.81
N SER A 54 -15.38 3.51 18.44
CA SER A 54 -16.52 3.19 17.58
C SER A 54 -16.02 2.56 16.28
N ALA A 55 -16.87 1.81 15.59
CA ALA A 55 -16.49 1.22 14.30
C ALA A 55 -16.07 2.30 13.28
N GLY A 56 -16.64 3.52 13.39
CA GLY A 56 -16.26 4.68 12.61
C GLY A 56 -14.86 5.18 12.94
N ASP A 57 -14.54 5.35 14.23
CA ASP A 57 -13.22 5.81 14.67
C ASP A 57 -12.12 4.80 14.30
N ALA A 58 -12.41 3.50 14.41
CA ALA A 58 -11.49 2.45 14.01
C ALA A 58 -11.25 2.44 12.48
N LEU A 59 -12.27 2.74 11.68
CA LEU A 59 -12.15 2.91 10.23
C LEU A 59 -11.27 4.12 9.91
N HIS A 60 -11.53 5.28 10.56
CA HIS A 60 -10.71 6.48 10.40
C HIS A 60 -9.26 6.25 10.80
N ALA A 61 -9.01 5.63 11.94
CA ALA A 61 -7.67 5.31 12.42
C ALA A 61 -6.95 4.31 11.50
N GLY A 62 -7.63 3.26 11.04
CA GLY A 62 -7.08 2.28 10.10
C GLY A 62 -6.73 2.89 8.75
N THR A 63 -7.57 3.79 8.24
CA THR A 63 -7.30 4.52 6.99
C THR A 63 -6.13 5.48 7.15
N ALA A 64 -6.04 6.21 8.27
CA ALA A 64 -4.92 7.08 8.58
C ALA A 64 -3.61 6.28 8.65
N LEU A 65 -3.60 5.16 9.36
CA LEU A 65 -2.45 4.26 9.46
C LEU A 65 -2.01 3.73 8.08
N TRP A 66 -2.96 3.33 7.24
CA TRP A 66 -2.67 2.87 5.90
C TRP A 66 -2.09 4.00 5.03
N SER A 67 -2.64 5.20 5.09
CA SER A 67 -2.17 6.36 4.32
C SER A 67 -0.76 6.81 4.72
N LEU A 68 -0.41 6.72 6.02
CA LEU A 68 0.94 6.99 6.51
C LEU A 68 1.98 6.08 5.87
N GLY A 69 1.62 4.85 5.51
CA GLY A 69 2.49 3.93 4.76
C GLY A 69 2.92 4.47 3.40
N PHE A 70 2.20 5.45 2.85
CA PHE A 70 2.46 6.04 1.53
C PHE A 70 2.81 7.53 1.61
N GLY A 71 3.24 8.00 2.79
CA GLY A 71 3.64 9.40 2.99
C GLY A 71 2.47 10.34 3.27
N GLY A 72 1.29 9.80 3.61
CA GLY A 72 0.21 10.61 4.18
C GLY A 72 0.66 11.29 5.45
N THR A 73 0.07 12.43 5.77
CA THR A 73 0.36 13.19 6.99
C THR A 73 -0.90 13.34 7.82
N VAL A 74 -0.77 13.13 9.12
CA VAL A 74 -1.87 13.32 10.08
C VAL A 74 -1.53 14.53 10.94
N ALA A 75 -2.38 15.55 10.94
CA ALA A 75 -2.28 16.66 11.87
C ALA A 75 -2.60 16.15 13.28
N LEU A 76 -1.67 16.29 14.20
CA LEU A 76 -1.89 16.02 15.63
C LEU A 76 -2.62 17.23 16.20
N SER A 77 -3.79 16.97 16.82
CA SER A 77 -4.69 18.02 17.32
C SER A 77 -4.04 18.88 18.42
N SER A 78 -4.16 20.15 18.26
CA SER A 78 -4.45 21.31 19.12
C SER A 78 -3.43 21.89 20.09
N GLU A 79 -2.45 21.25 20.64
CA GLU A 79 -1.47 21.94 21.50
C GLU A 79 -0.03 21.98 20.98
N ASN A 80 0.29 21.13 20.07
CA ASN A 80 1.54 21.18 19.31
C ASN A 80 1.17 21.11 17.84
N ASP A 81 1.47 22.15 17.06
CA ASP A 81 1.33 22.21 15.60
C ASP A 81 2.22 21.17 14.89
N GLY A 82 2.19 19.91 15.37
CA GLY A 82 2.99 18.80 14.90
C GLY A 82 2.26 18.03 13.83
N VAL A 83 2.92 17.82 12.70
CA VAL A 83 2.48 16.92 11.65
C VAL A 83 3.21 15.59 11.83
N LEU A 84 2.48 14.50 12.08
CA LEU A 84 3.06 13.17 12.09
C LEU A 84 3.19 12.67 10.66
N SER A 85 4.41 12.56 10.17
CA SER A 85 4.74 11.93 8.91
C SER A 85 5.78 10.83 9.17
N LEU A 86 5.30 9.63 9.42
CA LEU A 86 6.15 8.44 9.57
C LEU A 86 5.85 7.46 8.44
N PRO A 87 6.72 7.35 7.42
CA PRO A 87 6.54 6.35 6.40
C PRO A 87 6.67 4.95 7.02
N LEU A 88 5.57 4.24 7.13
CA LEU A 88 5.53 2.85 7.59
C LEU A 88 6.04 1.93 6.48
N LEU A 89 7.35 1.88 6.29
CA LEU A 89 8.01 1.09 5.24
C LEU A 89 7.55 -0.37 5.21
N GLY A 90 7.27 -0.97 6.38
CA GLY A 90 6.74 -2.33 6.44
C GLY A 90 5.39 -2.48 5.71
N LEU A 91 4.49 -1.52 5.89
CA LEU A 91 3.17 -1.52 5.24
C LEU A 91 3.31 -1.29 3.73
N THR A 92 4.19 -0.38 3.32
CA THR A 92 4.51 -0.14 1.90
C THR A 92 5.04 -1.41 1.23
N LEU A 93 5.90 -2.18 1.93
CA LEU A 93 6.43 -3.45 1.41
C LEU A 93 5.37 -4.54 1.30
N VAL A 94 4.48 -4.65 2.29
CA VAL A 94 3.35 -5.58 2.24
C VAL A 94 2.45 -5.23 1.06
N GLN A 95 2.11 -3.96 0.89
CA GLN A 95 1.32 -3.48 -0.23
C GLN A 95 2.01 -3.77 -1.57
N ALA A 96 3.31 -3.48 -1.69
CA ALA A 96 4.09 -3.74 -2.89
C ALA A 96 4.11 -5.25 -3.24
N GLY A 97 4.36 -6.10 -2.25
CA GLY A 97 4.38 -7.56 -2.42
C GLY A 97 3.02 -8.10 -2.85
N TRP A 98 1.94 -7.62 -2.21
CA TRP A 98 0.58 -8.02 -2.57
C TRP A 98 0.17 -7.54 -3.95
N THR A 99 0.42 -6.27 -4.27
CA THR A 99 0.17 -5.71 -5.61
C THR A 99 0.96 -6.47 -6.67
N TRP A 100 2.23 -6.77 -6.40
CA TRP A 100 3.05 -7.60 -7.27
C TRP A 100 2.42 -8.97 -7.53
N PHE A 101 1.96 -9.64 -6.49
CA PHE A 101 1.30 -10.94 -6.60
C PHE A 101 0.02 -10.86 -7.46
N CYS A 102 -0.84 -9.88 -7.19
CA CYS A 102 -2.08 -9.66 -7.95
C CYS A 102 -1.81 -9.37 -9.43
N VAL A 103 -0.89 -8.44 -9.74
CA VAL A 103 -0.55 -8.06 -11.12
C VAL A 103 0.16 -9.20 -11.84
N ARG A 104 1.04 -9.94 -11.14
CA ARG A 104 1.70 -11.12 -11.71
C ARG A 104 0.70 -12.21 -12.09
N ARG A 105 -0.26 -12.51 -11.20
CA ARG A 105 -1.35 -13.47 -11.47
C ARG A 105 -2.22 -13.03 -12.65
N ALA A 106 -2.32 -11.74 -12.80
CA ALA A 106 -3.12 -11.10 -13.81
C ALA A 106 -2.54 -11.21 -15.24
N HIS A 107 -1.24 -11.30 -15.39
CA HIS A 107 -0.53 -11.40 -16.66
C HIS A 107 -1.02 -10.36 -17.70
N PRO A 108 -0.94 -9.05 -17.40
CA PRO A 108 -1.41 -8.04 -18.34
C PRO A 108 -0.63 -8.16 -19.65
N SER A 109 -1.31 -8.58 -20.71
CA SER A 109 -0.70 -8.77 -22.03
C SER A 109 -0.77 -7.53 -22.92
N ARG A 110 -1.48 -6.48 -22.48
CA ARG A 110 -1.68 -5.24 -23.23
C ARG A 110 -1.44 -4.02 -22.34
N PRO A 111 -0.80 -2.96 -22.85
CA PRO A 111 -0.59 -1.72 -22.10
C PRO A 111 -1.88 -1.11 -21.56
N ALA A 112 -2.97 -1.20 -22.33
CA ALA A 112 -4.28 -0.71 -21.91
C ALA A 112 -4.84 -1.49 -20.70
N ALA A 113 -4.57 -2.81 -20.58
CA ALA A 113 -4.92 -3.59 -19.39
C ALA A 113 -4.13 -3.13 -18.17
N GLY A 114 -2.85 -2.89 -18.37
CA GLY A 114 -2.01 -2.32 -17.32
C GLY A 114 -2.49 -0.95 -16.84
N ALA A 115 -2.80 -0.05 -17.77
CA ALA A 115 -3.35 1.27 -17.45
C ALA A 115 -4.68 1.19 -16.69
N ALA A 116 -5.57 0.26 -17.06
CA ALA A 116 -6.83 0.05 -16.37
C ALA A 116 -6.63 -0.49 -14.94
N ILE A 117 -5.64 -1.36 -14.71
CA ILE A 117 -5.29 -1.82 -13.35
C ILE A 117 -4.80 -0.66 -12.50
N VAL A 118 -3.91 0.19 -13.03
CA VAL A 118 -3.40 1.38 -12.31
C VAL A 118 -4.53 2.34 -12.00
N ALA A 119 -5.40 2.64 -12.98
CA ALA A 119 -6.54 3.52 -12.78
C ALA A 119 -7.49 2.98 -11.70
N ALA A 120 -7.82 1.67 -11.75
CA ALA A 120 -8.68 1.05 -10.77
C ALA A 120 -8.06 1.08 -9.35
N ALA A 121 -6.78 0.76 -9.22
CA ALA A 121 -6.06 0.84 -7.95
C ALA A 121 -6.04 2.26 -7.37
N THR A 122 -5.83 3.27 -8.23
CA THR A 122 -5.84 4.69 -7.84
C THR A 122 -7.22 5.14 -7.37
N VAL A 123 -8.29 4.73 -8.08
CA VAL A 123 -9.67 5.04 -7.69
C VAL A 123 -10.01 4.39 -6.34
N VAL A 124 -9.63 3.12 -6.14
CA VAL A 124 -9.85 2.44 -4.86
C VAL A 124 -9.09 3.12 -3.72
N ALA A 125 -7.84 3.54 -3.97
CA ALA A 125 -7.07 4.30 -2.99
C ALA A 125 -7.73 5.64 -2.65
N ALA A 126 -8.23 6.37 -3.67
CA ALA A 126 -8.94 7.63 -3.46
C ALA A 126 -10.24 7.42 -2.65
N LEU A 127 -11.03 6.38 -2.97
CA LEU A 127 -12.24 6.03 -2.23
C LEU A 127 -11.91 5.61 -0.78
N ALA A 128 -10.86 4.83 -0.56
CA ALA A 128 -10.40 4.48 0.77
C ALA A 128 -10.00 5.73 1.57
N CYS A 129 -9.31 6.67 0.95
CA CYS A 129 -8.92 7.94 1.57
C CYS A 129 -10.12 8.81 1.99
N LEU A 130 -11.27 8.73 1.30
CA LEU A 130 -12.49 9.43 1.70
C LEU A 130 -13.06 8.95 3.05
N THR A 131 -12.67 7.76 3.49
CA THR A 131 -13.04 7.24 4.81
C THR A 131 -12.03 7.63 5.89
N GLY A 132 -11.03 8.44 5.59
CA GLY A 132 -10.05 8.95 6.54
C GLY A 132 -10.61 10.05 7.45
N PRO A 133 -9.90 10.37 8.54
CA PRO A 133 -10.29 11.47 9.42
C PRO A 133 -10.14 12.84 8.73
N ALA A 134 -10.92 13.81 9.21
CA ALA A 134 -10.76 15.20 8.79
C ALA A 134 -9.35 15.70 9.12
N GLY A 135 -8.67 16.36 8.17
CA GLY A 135 -7.30 16.83 8.35
C GLY A 135 -6.21 15.83 7.94
N LEU A 136 -6.60 14.66 7.42
CA LEU A 136 -5.66 13.74 6.79
C LEU A 136 -5.30 14.24 5.39
N ASP A 137 -4.00 14.50 5.15
CA ASP A 137 -3.52 14.72 3.79
C ASP A 137 -3.40 13.38 3.06
N THR A 138 -4.39 13.13 2.19
CA THR A 138 -4.57 11.85 1.49
C THR A 138 -3.88 11.81 0.13
N TRP A 139 -3.55 12.98 -0.42
CA TRP A 139 -2.98 13.08 -1.77
C TRP A 139 -1.69 12.27 -1.95
N PRO A 140 -0.71 12.34 -1.01
CA PRO A 140 0.51 11.54 -1.13
C PRO A 140 0.22 10.03 -1.19
N ALA A 141 -0.77 9.53 -0.44
CA ALA A 141 -1.14 8.12 -0.45
C ALA A 141 -1.70 7.68 -1.80
N VAL A 142 -2.60 8.48 -2.40
CA VAL A 142 -3.18 8.19 -3.72
C VAL A 142 -2.08 8.18 -4.79
N VAL A 143 -1.20 9.19 -4.79
CA VAL A 143 -0.05 9.25 -5.71
C VAL A 143 0.92 8.10 -5.48
N GLY A 144 1.22 7.79 -4.22
CA GLY A 144 2.10 6.66 -3.85
C GLY A 144 1.59 5.32 -4.38
N ILE A 145 0.30 5.04 -4.22
CA ILE A 145 -0.33 3.82 -4.78
C ILE A 145 -0.32 3.82 -6.31
N ALA A 146 -0.63 4.95 -6.95
CA ALA A 146 -0.60 5.06 -8.41
C ALA A 146 0.80 4.77 -8.96
N LEU A 147 1.83 5.37 -8.36
CA LEU A 147 3.23 5.16 -8.74
C LEU A 147 3.68 3.71 -8.48
N LEU A 148 3.41 3.18 -7.29
CA LEU A 148 3.76 1.80 -6.92
C LEU A 148 3.14 0.80 -7.90
N THR A 149 1.82 0.90 -8.13
CA THR A 149 1.10 0.01 -9.04
C THR A 149 1.58 0.21 -10.48
N GLY A 150 1.83 1.45 -10.89
CA GLY A 150 2.36 1.79 -12.22
C GLY A 150 3.72 1.15 -12.49
N VAL A 151 4.64 1.24 -11.54
CA VAL A 151 5.98 0.61 -11.64
C VAL A 151 5.85 -0.91 -11.74
N ILE A 152 5.02 -1.53 -10.89
CA ILE A 152 4.81 -2.98 -10.90
C ILE A 152 4.23 -3.44 -12.23
N VAL A 153 3.20 -2.76 -12.73
CA VAL A 153 2.58 -3.05 -14.04
C VAL A 153 3.59 -2.87 -15.17
N ALA A 154 4.38 -1.79 -15.17
CA ALA A 154 5.41 -1.54 -16.17
C ALA A 154 6.45 -2.67 -16.20
N ILE A 155 6.92 -3.13 -15.04
CA ILE A 155 7.85 -4.27 -14.94
C ILE A 155 7.22 -5.54 -15.51
N GLN A 156 5.95 -5.83 -15.22
CA GLN A 156 5.28 -7.02 -15.74
C GLN A 156 5.06 -6.95 -17.25
N LEU A 157 4.71 -5.78 -17.80
CA LEU A 157 4.60 -5.57 -19.24
C LEU A 157 5.94 -5.72 -19.95
N MET A 158 7.02 -5.21 -19.37
CA MET A 158 8.38 -5.43 -19.92
C MET A 158 8.76 -6.91 -19.93
N ARG A 159 8.42 -7.65 -18.88
CA ARG A 159 8.63 -9.11 -18.82
C ARG A 159 7.78 -9.87 -19.84
N ALA A 160 6.61 -9.36 -20.19
CA ALA A 160 5.76 -9.91 -21.23
C ALA A 160 6.19 -9.55 -22.67
N GLY A 161 7.37 -8.93 -22.82
CA GLY A 161 7.93 -8.57 -24.13
C GLY A 161 7.44 -7.24 -24.70
N HIS A 162 6.71 -6.45 -23.93
CA HIS A 162 6.30 -5.11 -24.32
C HIS A 162 7.45 -4.12 -24.07
N HIS A 163 8.40 -4.07 -25.00
CA HIS A 163 9.51 -3.14 -24.90
C HIS A 163 9.07 -1.73 -25.34
N TRP A 164 9.15 -0.81 -24.42
CA TRP A 164 8.93 0.59 -24.73
C TRP A 164 10.18 1.13 -25.45
N ARG A 165 10.11 1.29 -26.76
CA ARG A 165 11.24 1.68 -27.62
C ARG A 165 12.10 2.85 -27.09
N PRO A 166 11.52 3.94 -26.49
CA PRO A 166 12.36 4.99 -25.90
C PRO A 166 13.12 4.50 -24.66
N LEU A 167 12.53 3.65 -23.84
CA LEU A 167 13.17 3.11 -22.63
C LEU A 167 14.29 2.12 -22.97
N THR A 168 14.09 1.26 -23.98
CA THR A 168 15.15 0.35 -24.44
C THR A 168 16.30 1.12 -25.05
N ARG A 169 16.05 2.14 -25.86
CA ARG A 169 17.13 2.98 -26.42
C ARG A 169 17.90 3.73 -25.33
N TRP A 170 17.20 4.23 -24.30
CA TRP A 170 17.86 4.84 -23.15
C TRP A 170 18.67 3.81 -22.37
N TRP A 171 18.13 2.61 -22.16
CA TRP A 171 18.80 1.53 -21.47
C TRP A 171 20.05 1.04 -22.21
N ASP A 172 20.01 0.99 -23.54
CA ASP A 172 21.15 0.62 -24.37
C ASP A 172 22.26 1.69 -24.36
N ARG A 173 21.87 2.97 -24.17
CA ARG A 173 22.80 4.11 -24.06
C ARG A 173 23.28 4.37 -22.65
N ARG A 174 22.83 3.60 -21.67
CA ARG A 174 23.17 3.83 -20.26
C ARG A 174 24.70 3.73 -20.05
N PRO A 175 25.26 4.54 -19.12
CA PRO A 175 26.64 4.37 -18.69
C PRO A 175 26.86 2.96 -18.10
N HIS A 176 28.01 2.35 -18.36
CA HIS A 176 28.35 1.00 -17.92
C HIS A 176 28.30 0.80 -16.40
N TRP A 177 28.46 1.88 -15.61
CA TRP A 177 28.39 1.86 -14.15
C TRP A 177 26.94 1.77 -13.61
N LEU A 178 25.95 2.13 -14.40
CA LEU A 178 24.56 2.23 -13.94
C LEU A 178 23.94 0.84 -13.66
N GLY A 179 24.33 -0.17 -14.41
CA GLY A 179 23.89 -1.56 -14.20
C GLY A 179 24.34 -2.12 -12.83
N PRO A 180 25.64 -2.11 -12.54
CA PRO A 180 26.16 -2.51 -11.22
C PRO A 180 25.60 -1.71 -10.07
N SER A 181 25.46 -0.37 -10.21
CA SER A 181 24.91 0.49 -9.17
C SER A 181 23.44 0.17 -8.84
N LEU A 182 22.61 -0.12 -9.84
CA LEU A 182 21.23 -0.54 -9.64
C LEU A 182 21.15 -1.91 -8.96
N SER A 183 22.03 -2.85 -9.30
CA SER A 183 22.06 -4.16 -8.64
C SER A 183 22.49 -4.06 -7.18
N LEU A 184 23.46 -3.20 -6.88
CA LEU A 184 23.89 -2.88 -5.51
C LEU A 184 22.77 -2.19 -4.73
N ALA A 185 22.13 -1.17 -5.31
CA ALA A 185 20.98 -0.49 -4.69
C ALA A 185 19.84 -1.46 -4.41
N TYR A 186 19.52 -2.36 -5.34
CA TYR A 186 18.51 -3.40 -5.13
C TYR A 186 18.90 -4.35 -4.00
N GLY A 187 20.15 -4.80 -3.94
CA GLY A 187 20.68 -5.64 -2.87
C GLY A 187 20.61 -4.95 -1.51
N ALA A 188 21.04 -3.68 -1.45
CA ALA A 188 20.97 -2.87 -0.23
C ALA A 188 19.52 -2.64 0.24
N THR A 189 18.61 -2.31 -0.68
CA THR A 189 17.18 -2.13 -0.36
C THR A 189 16.57 -3.42 0.17
N ARG A 190 16.92 -4.56 -0.42
CA ARG A 190 16.45 -5.87 0.06
C ARG A 190 16.98 -6.19 1.46
N ALA A 191 18.26 -5.94 1.72
CA ALA A 191 18.88 -6.15 3.02
C ALA A 191 18.25 -5.24 4.10
N LEU A 192 18.07 -3.96 3.80
CA LEU A 192 17.40 -3.00 4.69
C LEU A 192 15.94 -3.39 4.95
N SER A 193 15.23 -3.89 3.95
CA SER A 193 13.85 -4.37 4.09
C SER A 193 13.76 -5.58 5.04
N LEU A 194 14.68 -6.53 4.90
CA LEU A 194 14.74 -7.69 5.80
C LEU A 194 15.11 -7.28 7.22
N LEU A 195 16.05 -6.34 7.37
CA LEU A 195 16.45 -5.80 8.67
C LEU A 195 15.31 -5.04 9.35
N SER A 196 14.58 -4.20 8.61
CA SER A 196 13.41 -3.48 9.14
C SER A 196 12.29 -4.44 9.53
N LEU A 197 12.06 -5.51 8.77
CA LEU A 197 11.11 -6.55 9.13
C LEU A 197 11.52 -7.26 10.43
N LEU A 198 12.79 -7.61 10.58
CA LEU A 198 13.32 -8.21 11.82
C LEU A 198 13.15 -7.28 13.02
N VAL A 199 13.45 -5.98 12.85
CA VAL A 199 13.26 -4.97 13.90
C VAL A 199 11.79 -4.85 14.29
N VAL A 200 10.87 -4.80 13.32
CA VAL A 200 9.42 -4.74 13.58
C VAL A 200 8.96 -6.00 14.33
N VAL A 201 9.39 -7.18 13.87
CA VAL A 201 9.06 -8.45 14.52
C VAL A 201 9.62 -8.46 15.96
N ALA A 202 10.87 -8.08 16.16
CA ALA A 202 11.48 -8.00 17.49
C ALA A 202 10.78 -6.97 18.39
N ALA A 203 10.38 -5.80 17.84
CA ALA A 203 9.64 -4.77 18.57
C ALA A 203 8.25 -5.26 18.99
N VAL A 204 7.55 -6.00 18.12
CA VAL A 204 6.24 -6.59 18.45
C VAL A 204 6.39 -7.62 19.59
N PHE A 205 7.40 -8.49 19.53
CA PHE A 205 7.64 -9.48 20.59
C PHE A 205 8.12 -8.85 21.89
N ASN A 206 8.95 -7.81 21.87
CA ASN A 206 9.42 -7.10 23.06
C ASN A 206 8.39 -6.08 23.58
N GLY A 207 7.58 -5.49 22.72
CA GLY A 207 6.58 -4.48 23.06
C GLY A 207 5.39 -5.06 23.81
N ALA A 208 4.98 -6.29 23.49
CA ALA A 208 3.88 -6.95 24.16
C ALA A 208 4.13 -7.15 25.69
N GLY A 209 5.41 -7.30 26.10
CA GLY A 209 5.75 -7.40 27.54
C GLY A 209 5.95 -6.04 28.23
N ARG A 210 6.23 -4.96 27.49
CA ARG A 210 6.48 -3.63 28.07
C ARG A 210 5.25 -2.73 28.18
N VAL A 211 4.25 -2.97 27.35
CA VAL A 211 2.98 -2.24 27.43
C VAL A 211 2.26 -2.54 28.74
N SER A 212 2.34 -3.76 29.25
CA SER A 212 1.79 -4.11 30.57
C SER A 212 2.52 -3.40 31.71
N VAL A 213 3.86 -3.30 31.66
CA VAL A 213 4.66 -2.63 32.69
C VAL A 213 4.45 -1.11 32.69
N LEU A 214 4.30 -0.49 31.51
CA LEU A 214 3.94 0.93 31.40
C LEU A 214 2.52 1.20 31.90
N HIS A 215 1.60 0.29 31.66
CA HIS A 215 0.22 0.40 32.14
C HIS A 215 0.15 0.30 33.65
N ASP A 216 0.87 -0.64 34.25
CA ASP A 216 0.94 -0.80 35.72
C ASP A 216 1.62 0.39 36.40
N SER A 217 2.59 1.04 35.73
CA SER A 217 3.25 2.25 36.26
C SER A 217 2.39 3.52 36.14
N LEU A 218 1.44 3.57 35.21
CA LEU A 218 0.50 4.69 35.04
C LEU A 218 -0.82 4.52 35.80
N ALA A 219 -1.14 3.29 36.20
CA ALA A 219 -2.33 2.97 37.00
C ALA A 219 -2.06 2.97 38.52
N GLY A 220 -0.82 3.23 38.92
CA GLY A 220 -0.37 3.19 40.32
C GLY A 220 -0.28 4.55 41.04
N ASP A 221 -0.85 5.64 40.42
CA ASP A 221 -0.99 6.96 41.08
C ASP A 221 -2.52 7.24 41.28
#